data_5c015060c14a7fb75153b134737caf76
#
_entry.id   5c015060c14a7fb75153b134737caf76
#
_cell.length_a   1.000
_cell.length_b   1.000
_cell.length_c   1.000
_cell.angle_alpha   90.00
_cell.angle_beta   90.00
_cell.angle_gamma   90.00
#
_symmetry.space_group_name_H-M   'P 1'
#
loop_
_entity.id
_entity.type
_entity.pdbx_description
1 polymer ?
#
loop_
_entity_poly.entity_id
_entity_poly.type
_entity_poly.pdbx_seq_one_letter_code
_entity_poly.pdbx_strand_id
1 'polypeptide(L)' 'MKRLEMNELKAKIKSLAERNRLATTDEERAAVAAEMNTLRSENEQAFIEALEALIKTTADDIQELHS' A
#
# COMPACT_ATOMS: atom_id res chain seq x y z
N MET A 1 7.26 11.08 -17.02
CA MET A 1 7.27 10.08 -15.93
C MET A 1 6.32 8.95 -16.26
N LYS A 2 6.75 7.75 -16.01
CA LYS A 2 5.95 6.58 -16.29
C LYS A 2 4.94 6.37 -15.18
N ARG A 3 3.66 6.29 -15.53
CA ARG A 3 2.63 5.91 -14.57
C ARG A 3 2.73 4.42 -14.30
N LEU A 4 2.65 4.05 -13.05
CA LEU A 4 2.61 2.65 -12.68
C LEU A 4 1.25 2.07 -13.02
N GLU A 5 1.25 0.84 -13.49
CA GLU A 5 0.01 0.11 -13.67
C GLU A 5 -0.59 -0.22 -12.30
N MET A 6 -1.90 -0.43 -12.27
CA MET A 6 -2.60 -0.70 -11.01
C MET A 6 -1.99 -1.90 -10.27
N ASN A 7 -1.65 -2.96 -10.98
CA ASN A 7 -1.06 -4.15 -10.35
C ASN A 7 0.32 -3.86 -9.74
N GLU A 8 1.13 -3.06 -10.45
CA GLU A 8 2.45 -2.66 -9.94
C GLU A 8 2.30 -1.77 -8.70
N LEU A 9 1.34 -0.85 -8.75
CA LEU A 9 1.07 0.06 -7.65
C LEU A 9 0.62 -0.71 -6.41
N LYS A 10 -0.31 -1.65 -6.58
CA LYS A 10 -0.76 -2.51 -5.49
C LYS A 10 0.39 -3.32 -4.89
N ALA A 11 1.25 -3.88 -5.74
CA ALA A 11 2.41 -4.64 -5.30
C ALA A 11 3.37 -3.78 -4.49
N LYS A 12 3.60 -2.55 -4.94
CA LYS A 12 4.47 -1.61 -4.21
C LYS A 12 3.87 -1.23 -2.86
N ILE A 13 2.57 -0.97 -2.81
CA ILE A 13 1.87 -0.65 -1.56
C ILE A 13 1.99 -1.80 -0.58
N LYS A 14 1.74 -3.02 -1.04
CA LYS A 14 1.87 -4.21 -0.20
C LYS A 14 3.28 -4.39 0.31
N SER A 15 4.28 -4.20 -0.56
CA SER A 15 5.68 -4.31 -0.19
C SER A 15 6.07 -3.29 0.87
N LEU A 16 5.64 -2.05 0.71
CA LEU A 16 5.91 -0.99 1.68
C LEU A 16 5.20 -1.24 3.00
N ALA A 17 3.96 -1.71 2.96
CA ALA A 17 3.22 -2.07 4.16
C ALA A 17 3.91 -3.20 4.92
N GLU A 18 4.41 -4.20 4.21
CA GLU A 18 5.15 -5.31 4.80
C GLU A 18 6.44 -4.82 5.44
N ARG A 19 7.18 -3.97 4.75
CA ARG A 19 8.40 -3.38 5.29
C ARG A 19 8.11 -2.57 6.54
N ASN A 20 7.01 -1.83 6.56
CA ASN A 20 6.60 -1.05 7.73
C ASN A 20 6.27 -1.97 8.91
N ARG A 21 5.57 -3.06 8.64
CA ARG A 21 5.23 -4.04 9.67
C ARG A 21 6.47 -4.68 10.29
N LEU A 22 7.48 -4.96 9.46
CA LEU A 22 8.72 -5.60 9.88
C LEU A 22 9.76 -4.60 10.38
N ALA A 23 9.50 -3.30 10.24
CA ALA A 23 10.44 -2.28 10.68
C ALA A 23 10.63 -2.32 12.20
N THR A 24 11.89 -2.31 12.65
CA THR A 24 12.22 -2.36 14.05
C THR A 24 12.71 -1.01 14.58
N THR A 25 13.00 -0.07 13.69
CA THR A 25 13.49 1.26 14.07
C THR A 25 12.59 2.35 13.50
N ASP A 26 12.62 3.51 14.15
CA ASP A 26 11.87 4.68 13.68
C ASP A 26 12.42 5.18 12.32
N GLU A 27 13.72 5.03 12.11
CA GLU A 27 14.35 5.39 10.84
C GLU A 27 13.78 4.59 9.68
N GLU A 28 13.61 3.28 9.88
CA GLU A 28 13.04 2.41 8.87
C GLU A 28 11.59 2.79 8.57
N ARG A 29 10.82 3.06 9.61
CA ARG A 29 9.42 3.48 9.46
C ARG A 29 9.33 4.81 8.73
N ALA A 30 10.21 5.75 9.05
CA ALA A 30 10.25 7.04 8.39
C ALA A 30 10.60 6.89 6.90
N ALA A 31 11.54 6.00 6.58
CA ALA A 31 11.91 5.73 5.20
C ALA A 31 10.74 5.16 4.41
N VAL A 32 10.02 4.19 5.00
CA VAL A 32 8.84 3.61 4.36
C VAL A 32 7.76 4.66 4.17
N ALA A 33 7.52 5.50 5.16
CA ALA A 33 6.53 6.57 5.07
C ALA A 33 6.89 7.56 3.96
N ALA A 34 8.16 7.90 3.82
CA ALA A 34 8.62 8.80 2.77
C ALA A 34 8.39 8.19 1.38
N GLU A 35 8.71 6.91 1.21
CA GLU A 35 8.47 6.20 -0.05
C GLU A 35 6.98 6.13 -0.36
N MET A 36 6.15 5.87 0.64
CA MET A 36 4.69 5.82 0.48
C MET A 36 4.14 7.18 0.05
N ASN A 37 4.62 8.26 0.67
CA ASN A 37 4.22 9.62 0.31
C ASN A 37 4.62 9.98 -1.12
N THR A 38 5.82 9.58 -1.54
CA THR A 38 6.28 9.80 -2.91
C THR A 38 5.39 9.06 -3.90
N LEU A 39 5.09 7.80 -3.59
CA LEU A 39 4.24 6.96 -4.43
C LEU A 39 2.86 7.59 -4.56
N ARG A 40 2.29 8.06 -3.46
CA ARG A 40 0.99 8.74 -3.46
C ARG A 40 1.01 10.02 -4.28
N SER A 41 2.05 10.84 -4.11
CA SER A 41 2.16 12.11 -4.84
C SER A 41 2.24 11.90 -6.35
N GLU A 42 2.96 10.88 -6.78
CA GLU A 42 3.14 10.60 -8.20
C GLU A 42 1.91 9.94 -8.83
N ASN A 43 1.12 9.22 -8.03
CA ASN A 43 0.00 8.41 -8.51
C ASN A 43 -1.24 8.62 -7.66
N GLU A 44 -1.54 9.86 -7.29
CA GLU A 44 -2.56 10.19 -6.29
C GLU A 44 -3.89 9.44 -6.49
N GLN A 45 -4.49 9.59 -7.67
CA GLN A 45 -5.78 8.96 -7.94
C GLN A 45 -5.69 7.44 -7.91
N ALA A 46 -4.70 6.88 -8.60
CA ALA A 46 -4.50 5.44 -8.66
C ALA A 46 -4.14 4.87 -7.29
N PHE A 47 -3.39 5.62 -6.48
CA PHE A 47 -3.02 5.22 -5.13
C PHE A 47 -4.27 5.05 -4.26
N ILE A 48 -5.18 6.02 -4.30
CA ILE A 48 -6.44 5.95 -3.54
C ILE A 48 -7.26 4.75 -3.99
N GLU A 49 -7.38 4.54 -5.29
CA GLU A 49 -8.11 3.39 -5.83
C GLU A 49 -7.49 2.06 -5.41
N ALA A 50 -6.16 1.99 -5.42
CA ALA A 50 -5.45 0.79 -5.01
C ALA A 50 -5.66 0.49 -3.52
N LEU A 51 -5.61 1.51 -2.67
CA LEU A 51 -5.87 1.36 -1.24
C LEU A 51 -7.28 0.87 -0.99
N GLU A 52 -8.27 1.46 -1.65
CA GLU A 52 -9.66 1.05 -1.52
C GLU A 52 -9.85 -0.42 -1.93
N ALA A 53 -9.23 -0.82 -3.03
CA ALA A 53 -9.31 -2.20 -3.50
C ALA A 53 -8.69 -3.18 -2.51
N LEU A 54 -7.53 -2.82 -1.92
CA LEU A 54 -6.86 -3.67 -0.95
C LEU A 54 -7.66 -3.77 0.35
N ILE A 55 -8.23 -2.68 0.82
CA ILE A 55 -9.07 -2.65 2.01
C ILE A 55 -10.32 -3.50 1.78
N LYS A 56 -10.95 -3.36 0.63
CA LYS A 56 -12.15 -4.12 0.29
C LYS A 56 -11.87 -5.63 0.27
N THR A 57 -10.75 -6.02 -0.32
CA THR A 57 -10.35 -7.43 -0.37
C THR A 57 -10.15 -7.98 1.04
N THR A 58 -9.50 -7.22 1.91
CA THR A 58 -9.29 -7.61 3.30
C THR A 58 -10.62 -7.75 4.05
N ALA A 59 -11.53 -6.83 3.83
CA ALA A 59 -12.86 -6.87 4.45
C ALA A 59 -13.65 -8.10 3.99
N ASP A 60 -13.57 -8.43 2.70
CA ASP A 60 -14.22 -9.62 2.16
C ASP A 60 -13.64 -10.90 2.78
N ASP A 61 -12.33 -10.97 2.94
CA ASP A 61 -11.67 -12.11 3.57
C ASP A 61 -12.12 -12.27 5.02
N ILE A 62 -12.24 -11.17 5.75
CA ILE A 62 -12.71 -11.19 7.14
C ILE A 62 -14.14 -11.71 7.21
N GLN A 63 -15.01 -11.28 6.30
CA GLN A 63 -16.39 -11.74 6.24
C GLN A 63 -16.49 -13.24 5.98
N GLU A 64 -15.65 -13.76 5.10
CA GLU A 64 -15.61 -15.18 4.81
C GLU A 64 -15.21 -15.98 6.05
N LEU A 65 -14.29 -15.49 6.84
CA LEU A 65 -13.86 -16.16 8.05
C LEU A 65 -14.93 -16.19 9.12
N HIS A 66 -15.85 -15.24 9.10
CA HIS A 66 -16.93 -15.15 10.09
C HIS A 66 -18.26 -15.74 9.65
N SER A 67 -18.34 -16.14 8.39
CA SER A 67 -19.60 -16.71 7.87
C SER A 67 -19.69 -18.25 7.95
#